data_b8f56bd030bcfa2ecb58f5f6117b4ff4
#
_entry.id   b8f56bd030bcfa2ecb58f5f6117b4ff4
#
_cell.length_a   1.000
_cell.length_b   1.000
_cell.length_c   1.000
_cell.angle_alpha   90.00
_cell.angle_beta   90.00
_cell.angle_gamma   90.00
#
_symmetry.space_group_name_H-M   'P 1'
#
loop_
_entity.id
_entity.type
_entity.pdbx_description
1 polymer ?
#
loop_
_entity_poly.entity_id
_entity_poly.type
_entity_poly.pdbx_seq_one_letter_code
_entity_poly.pdbx_strand_id
1 'polypeptide(L)'
;MYKRQVLHPETIKNLISKGIEIIFESGIGDGIHVGDQTFIDLGAKPVNRESCFSDAEIILTPSPIDDHEVKLIGGGKTLMGMVNPFDNQKLLKNLCDSKIKLVSMEFVPRITRAQKMDVLSSQANLAGYVAVIESSSLLSSAMPMMMTAAGTLKPARVFVIGVGVAGLQAIATAKRLGARVEAFDTRDVVEEQVQSLGAKFVKIDLGETGETSQGYAKELTDEQLAKQKELQSKVCERSDIVITTAQLFGRPAPRIIDNSTIKKMKRGSVVLDMAVESGGNVEGSKVDEIVEVDGVKIVGISNLASKVAGHASYALSNNFNNWLLEFYDEESKNIGFDFEDEIISSSVLVFDGEVKNERFK
;
A
#
# COMPACT_ATOMS: atom_id res chain seq x y z
N MET A 1 13.39 -5.77 11.80
CA MET A 1 12.55 -4.91 10.93
C MET A 1 12.26 -5.69 9.65
N TYR A 2 11.00 -5.96 9.34
CA TYR A 2 10.63 -6.69 8.11
C TYR A 2 10.78 -5.73 6.92
N LYS A 3 11.68 -6.03 5.97
CA LYS A 3 11.91 -5.21 4.77
C LYS A 3 11.36 -5.92 3.54
N ARG A 4 10.49 -5.23 2.78
CA ARG A 4 10.10 -5.66 1.44
C ARG A 4 11.28 -5.46 0.48
N GLN A 5 11.32 -6.31 -0.56
CA GLN A 5 12.35 -6.26 -1.59
C GLN A 5 11.72 -6.12 -2.97
N VAL A 6 12.47 -5.54 -3.89
CA VAL A 6 12.07 -5.40 -5.30
C VAL A 6 12.64 -6.52 -6.18
N LEU A 7 13.51 -7.38 -5.63
CA LEU A 7 13.99 -8.59 -6.27
C LEU A 7 13.49 -9.83 -5.50
N HIS A 8 13.05 -10.82 -6.23
CA HIS A 8 12.64 -12.12 -5.69
C HIS A 8 13.18 -13.24 -6.59
N PRO A 9 13.61 -14.40 -6.04
CA PRO A 9 14.20 -15.48 -6.84
C PRO A 9 13.35 -15.94 -8.02
N GLU A 10 12.03 -15.93 -7.90
CA GLU A 10 11.15 -16.36 -8.99
C GLU A 10 11.10 -15.35 -10.15
N THR A 11 11.26 -14.06 -9.89
CA THR A 11 11.17 -13.01 -10.92
C THR A 11 12.50 -12.76 -11.62
N ILE A 12 13.60 -12.92 -10.89
CA ILE A 12 14.97 -12.68 -11.41
C ILE A 12 15.31 -13.58 -12.61
N LYS A 13 14.75 -14.81 -12.65
CA LYS A 13 14.93 -15.75 -13.76
C LYS A 13 14.47 -15.16 -15.09
N ASN A 14 13.35 -14.44 -15.08
CA ASN A 14 12.80 -13.84 -16.29
C ASN A 14 13.71 -12.73 -16.82
N LEU A 15 14.28 -11.91 -15.93
CA LEU A 15 15.22 -10.85 -16.32
C LEU A 15 16.50 -11.43 -16.89
N ILE A 16 17.09 -12.41 -16.23
CA ILE A 16 18.32 -13.08 -16.69
C ILE A 16 18.12 -13.78 -18.03
N SER A 17 16.95 -14.41 -18.24
CA SER A 17 16.62 -15.08 -19.53
C SER A 17 16.55 -14.08 -20.71
N LYS A 18 16.35 -12.79 -20.43
CA LYS A 18 16.37 -11.69 -21.40
C LYS A 18 17.77 -11.07 -21.56
N GLY A 19 18.79 -11.66 -20.96
CA GLY A 19 20.16 -11.17 -21.02
C GLY A 19 20.45 -9.96 -20.11
N ILE A 20 19.57 -9.66 -19.16
CA ILE A 20 19.78 -8.59 -18.19
C ILE A 20 20.72 -9.10 -17.09
N GLU A 21 21.86 -8.45 -16.91
CA GLU A 21 22.76 -8.72 -15.79
C GLU A 21 22.19 -8.10 -14.53
N ILE A 22 22.18 -8.88 -13.42
CA ILE A 22 21.64 -8.43 -12.15
C ILE A 22 22.74 -8.40 -11.10
N ILE A 23 22.91 -7.25 -10.48
CA ILE A 23 23.66 -7.08 -9.25
C ILE A 23 22.69 -6.79 -8.10
N PHE A 24 23.01 -7.23 -6.90
CA PHE A 24 22.17 -7.04 -5.73
C PHE A 24 22.99 -6.76 -4.48
N GLU A 25 22.42 -5.99 -3.55
CA GLU A 25 23.02 -5.72 -2.24
C GLU A 25 23.05 -7.01 -1.41
N SER A 26 24.24 -7.43 -0.96
CA SER A 26 24.40 -8.61 -0.10
C SER A 26 23.48 -8.52 1.14
N GLY A 27 22.80 -9.61 1.45
CA GLY A 27 21.79 -9.67 2.52
C GLY A 27 20.42 -9.12 2.12
N ILE A 28 20.17 -8.80 0.84
CA ILE A 28 18.87 -8.28 0.37
C ILE A 28 17.71 -9.22 0.73
N GLY A 29 17.94 -10.53 0.73
CA GLY A 29 16.95 -11.55 0.99
C GLY A 29 16.68 -11.85 2.48
N ASP A 30 17.45 -11.29 3.42
CA ASP A 30 17.33 -11.60 4.85
C ASP A 30 15.93 -11.37 5.40
N GLY A 31 15.27 -10.29 4.98
CA GLY A 31 13.91 -9.94 5.40
C GLY A 31 12.82 -10.91 4.91
N ILE A 32 13.15 -11.77 3.95
CA ILE A 32 12.26 -12.80 3.37
C ILE A 32 12.82 -14.21 3.56
N HIS A 33 13.84 -14.36 4.40
CA HIS A 33 14.50 -15.64 4.71
C HIS A 33 15.11 -16.35 3.48
N VAL A 34 15.64 -15.58 2.52
CA VAL A 34 16.33 -16.05 1.32
C VAL A 34 17.78 -15.60 1.40
N GLY A 35 18.71 -16.55 1.43
CA GLY A 35 20.16 -16.24 1.45
C GLY A 35 20.69 -15.82 0.08
N ASP A 36 21.79 -15.07 0.07
CA ASP A 36 22.45 -14.59 -1.15
C ASP A 36 22.77 -15.71 -2.15
N GLN A 37 23.09 -16.91 -1.65
CA GLN A 37 23.41 -18.06 -2.52
C GLN A 37 22.26 -18.40 -3.49
N THR A 38 21.00 -18.21 -3.07
CA THR A 38 19.84 -18.46 -3.95
C THR A 38 19.84 -17.53 -5.17
N PHE A 39 20.22 -16.26 -4.98
CA PHE A 39 20.33 -15.29 -6.09
C PHE A 39 21.56 -15.56 -6.95
N ILE A 40 22.69 -15.97 -6.34
CA ILE A 40 23.94 -16.33 -7.03
C ILE A 40 23.71 -17.55 -7.93
N ASP A 41 23.06 -18.58 -7.45
CA ASP A 41 22.74 -19.81 -8.21
C ASP A 41 21.84 -19.52 -9.43
N LEU A 42 21.10 -18.43 -9.40
CA LEU A 42 20.29 -17.94 -10.52
C LEU A 42 21.09 -17.07 -11.50
N GLY A 43 22.34 -16.71 -11.18
CA GLY A 43 23.23 -15.93 -12.03
C GLY A 43 23.35 -14.45 -11.67
N ALA A 44 22.76 -14.01 -10.55
CA ALA A 44 22.96 -12.64 -10.06
C ALA A 44 24.26 -12.51 -9.25
N LYS A 45 24.80 -11.30 -9.17
CA LYS A 45 26.10 -11.04 -8.49
C LYS A 45 25.88 -10.20 -7.23
N PRO A 46 26.32 -10.68 -6.04
CA PRO A 46 26.25 -9.88 -4.82
C PRO A 46 27.30 -8.77 -4.85
N VAL A 47 26.92 -7.59 -4.42
CA VAL A 47 27.79 -6.42 -4.28
C VAL A 47 27.47 -5.67 -2.99
N ASN A 48 28.26 -4.68 -2.63
CA ASN A 48 27.89 -3.76 -1.54
C ASN A 48 26.84 -2.74 -2.02
N ARG A 49 26.23 -2.03 -1.08
CA ARG A 49 25.18 -1.07 -1.38
C ARG A 49 25.62 0.04 -2.33
N GLU A 50 26.83 0.59 -2.15
CA GLU A 50 27.37 1.67 -3.00
C GLU A 50 27.51 1.21 -4.45
N SER A 51 28.04 0.00 -4.67
CA SER A 51 28.17 -0.60 -6.00
C SER A 51 26.81 -0.83 -6.67
N CYS A 52 25.74 -1.11 -5.91
CA CYS A 52 24.39 -1.18 -6.50
C CYS A 52 23.98 0.13 -7.18
N PHE A 53 24.39 1.27 -6.63
CA PHE A 53 24.08 2.58 -7.20
C PHE A 53 25.06 3.01 -8.28
N SER A 54 26.38 2.76 -8.09
CA SER A 54 27.42 3.23 -9.01
C SER A 54 27.53 2.40 -10.28
N ASP A 55 27.28 1.09 -10.23
CA ASP A 55 27.61 0.18 -11.33
C ASP A 55 26.39 -0.17 -12.18
N ALA A 56 25.17 -0.10 -11.62
CA ALA A 56 23.94 -0.42 -12.35
C ALA A 56 23.52 0.71 -13.28
N GLU A 57 22.96 0.36 -14.45
CA GLU A 57 22.29 1.28 -15.37
C GLU A 57 20.84 1.59 -14.93
N ILE A 58 20.18 0.59 -14.34
CA ILE A 58 18.82 0.67 -13.80
C ILE A 58 18.84 0.27 -12.34
N ILE A 59 18.48 1.19 -11.46
CA ILE A 59 18.46 0.97 -10.01
C ILE A 59 17.01 0.75 -9.57
N LEU A 60 16.74 -0.35 -8.87
CA LEU A 60 15.42 -0.66 -8.32
C LEU A 60 15.41 -0.42 -6.81
N THR A 61 14.42 0.34 -6.31
CA THR A 61 14.28 0.60 -4.87
C THR A 61 12.85 0.47 -4.37
N PRO A 62 12.61 -0.15 -3.19
CA PRO A 62 11.28 -0.21 -2.59
C PRO A 62 10.92 1.05 -1.76
N SER A 63 11.82 2.02 -1.66
CA SER A 63 11.69 3.21 -0.81
C SER A 63 12.52 4.37 -1.37
N PRO A 64 12.26 5.61 -0.93
CA PRO A 64 13.09 6.76 -1.28
C PRO A 64 14.56 6.53 -0.94
N ILE A 65 15.45 7.15 -1.72
CA ILE A 65 16.90 7.14 -1.52
C ILE A 65 17.35 8.51 -0.99
N ASP A 66 18.55 8.55 -0.37
CA ASP A 66 19.10 9.78 0.19
C ASP A 66 19.99 10.56 -0.80
N ASP A 67 20.44 11.76 -0.39
CA ASP A 67 21.26 12.66 -1.21
C ASP A 67 22.65 12.06 -1.55
N HIS A 68 23.18 11.17 -0.70
CA HIS A 68 24.45 10.49 -0.95
C HIS A 68 24.27 9.44 -2.05
N GLU A 69 23.21 8.65 -1.97
CA GLU A 69 22.86 7.61 -2.96
C GLU A 69 22.58 8.22 -4.35
N VAL A 70 21.91 9.38 -4.40
CA VAL A 70 21.72 10.12 -5.67
C VAL A 70 23.05 10.46 -6.32
N LYS A 71 24.07 10.88 -5.55
CA LYS A 71 25.40 11.20 -6.09
C LYS A 71 26.14 9.97 -6.63
N LEU A 72 25.90 8.80 -6.04
CA LEU A 72 26.51 7.54 -6.50
C LEU A 72 25.94 7.07 -7.84
N ILE A 73 24.67 7.34 -8.14
CA ILE A 73 24.03 6.88 -9.38
C ILE A 73 24.72 7.48 -10.62
N GLY A 74 24.94 8.79 -10.61
CA GLY A 74 25.47 9.49 -11.79
C GLY A 74 24.44 9.72 -12.90
N GLY A 75 24.76 10.66 -13.80
CA GLY A 75 23.82 11.09 -14.85
C GLY A 75 23.56 10.03 -15.93
N GLY A 76 22.38 10.10 -16.55
CA GLY A 76 21.97 9.24 -17.66
C GLY A 76 21.30 7.92 -17.25
N LYS A 77 21.49 7.47 -16.01
CA LYS A 77 20.94 6.24 -15.46
C LYS A 77 19.46 6.37 -15.06
N THR A 78 18.82 5.25 -14.79
CA THR A 78 17.41 5.19 -14.41
C THR A 78 17.24 4.71 -12.97
N LEU A 79 16.58 5.50 -12.13
CA LEU A 79 16.05 5.07 -10.82
C LEU A 79 14.58 4.67 -11.01
N MET A 80 14.23 3.46 -10.63
CA MET A 80 12.86 2.96 -10.65
C MET A 80 12.46 2.55 -9.23
N GLY A 81 11.40 3.14 -8.69
CA GLY A 81 11.11 2.89 -7.29
C GLY A 81 9.77 3.39 -6.79
N MET A 82 9.52 3.08 -5.52
CA MET A 82 8.49 3.69 -4.70
C MET A 82 9.13 4.82 -3.90
N VAL A 83 9.06 6.04 -4.43
CA VAL A 83 9.84 7.18 -3.89
C VAL A 83 9.00 8.19 -3.13
N ASN A 84 7.68 7.97 -3.06
CA ASN A 84 6.73 8.89 -2.42
C ASN A 84 7.00 10.36 -2.80
N PRO A 85 6.82 10.75 -4.06
CA PRO A 85 7.29 12.03 -4.59
C PRO A 85 6.58 13.24 -3.98
N PHE A 86 5.38 13.08 -3.41
CA PHE A 86 4.68 14.18 -2.73
C PHE A 86 5.41 14.65 -1.47
N ASP A 87 5.98 13.73 -0.70
CA ASP A 87 6.73 14.03 0.52
C ASP A 87 8.23 14.22 0.26
N ASN A 88 8.73 13.82 -0.92
CA ASN A 88 10.14 13.84 -1.28
C ASN A 88 10.46 14.75 -2.50
N GLN A 89 9.87 15.96 -2.55
CA GLN A 89 10.10 16.91 -3.65
C GLN A 89 11.58 17.30 -3.80
N LYS A 90 12.34 17.34 -2.70
CA LYS A 90 13.80 17.56 -2.75
C LYS A 90 14.51 16.46 -3.55
N LEU A 91 14.09 15.20 -3.40
CA LEU A 91 14.63 14.09 -4.17
C LEU A 91 14.39 14.30 -5.68
N LEU A 92 13.17 14.69 -6.08
CA LEU A 92 12.89 14.99 -7.50
C LEU A 92 13.83 16.04 -8.07
N LYS A 93 14.06 17.14 -7.33
CA LYS A 93 14.99 18.18 -7.72
C LYS A 93 16.40 17.66 -7.88
N ASN A 94 16.90 16.91 -6.91
CA ASN A 94 18.26 16.33 -6.95
C ASN A 94 18.44 15.37 -8.14
N LEU A 95 17.41 14.58 -8.49
CA LEU A 95 17.43 13.70 -9.65
C LEU A 95 17.45 14.50 -10.96
N CYS A 96 16.70 15.60 -11.06
CA CYS A 96 16.76 16.53 -12.21
C CYS A 96 18.16 17.12 -12.36
N ASP A 97 18.71 17.70 -11.28
CA ASP A 97 20.02 18.35 -11.29
C ASP A 97 21.14 17.36 -11.69
N SER A 98 20.99 16.08 -11.32
CA SER A 98 21.91 14.99 -11.64
C SER A 98 21.62 14.29 -12.97
N LYS A 99 20.57 14.71 -13.71
CA LYS A 99 20.10 14.09 -14.97
C LYS A 99 19.82 12.57 -14.83
N ILE A 100 19.28 12.16 -13.70
CA ILE A 100 18.86 10.78 -13.45
C ILE A 100 17.39 10.67 -13.84
N LYS A 101 17.04 9.67 -14.64
CA LYS A 101 15.65 9.38 -14.99
C LYS A 101 14.93 8.75 -13.79
N LEU A 102 13.69 9.16 -13.53
CA LEU A 102 12.89 8.59 -12.45
C LEU A 102 11.63 7.92 -13.00
N VAL A 103 11.50 6.63 -12.77
CA VAL A 103 10.25 5.88 -12.91
C VAL A 103 9.65 5.69 -11.51
N SER A 104 8.56 6.37 -11.22
CA SER A 104 7.82 6.20 -9.96
C SER A 104 6.70 5.18 -10.15
N MET A 105 6.84 4.04 -9.49
CA MET A 105 5.88 2.95 -9.59
C MET A 105 4.50 3.29 -9.00
N GLU A 106 4.43 4.29 -8.11
CA GLU A 106 3.17 4.79 -7.56
C GLU A 106 2.32 5.55 -8.61
N PHE A 107 2.94 5.96 -9.72
CA PHE A 107 2.29 6.70 -10.79
C PHE A 107 1.91 5.83 -12.01
N VAL A 108 2.10 4.53 -11.92
CA VAL A 108 1.57 3.60 -12.93
C VAL A 108 0.04 3.79 -13.03
N PRO A 109 -0.52 4.06 -14.24
CA PRO A 109 -1.93 4.36 -14.40
C PRO A 109 -2.80 3.13 -14.16
N ARG A 110 -4.04 3.34 -13.68
CA ARG A 110 -5.00 2.26 -13.41
C ARG A 110 -5.78 1.87 -14.67
N ILE A 111 -5.07 1.38 -15.68
CA ILE A 111 -5.62 0.84 -16.92
C ILE A 111 -5.37 -0.66 -17.02
N THR A 112 -6.14 -1.36 -17.84
CA THR A 112 -6.11 -2.83 -17.93
C THR A 112 -4.71 -3.37 -18.23
N ARG A 113 -3.96 -2.74 -19.16
CA ARG A 113 -2.60 -3.16 -19.53
C ARG A 113 -1.62 -3.03 -18.37
N ALA A 114 -1.81 -2.04 -17.49
CA ALA A 114 -0.91 -1.73 -16.38
C ALA A 114 -1.27 -2.44 -15.06
N GLN A 115 -2.37 -3.17 -14.97
CA GLN A 115 -2.80 -3.84 -13.73
C GLN A 115 -1.70 -4.74 -13.12
N LYS A 116 -0.94 -5.45 -13.96
CA LYS A 116 0.19 -6.30 -13.54
C LYS A 116 1.37 -5.52 -12.94
N MET A 117 1.38 -4.18 -13.11
CA MET A 117 2.44 -3.27 -12.65
C MET A 117 1.99 -2.45 -11.42
N ASP A 118 0.72 -2.53 -10.99
CA ASP A 118 0.15 -1.70 -9.91
C ASP A 118 0.66 -2.13 -8.53
N VAL A 119 1.71 -1.44 -8.07
CA VAL A 119 2.33 -1.64 -6.76
C VAL A 119 1.39 -1.22 -5.63
N LEU A 120 0.55 -0.20 -5.83
CA LEU A 120 -0.35 0.30 -4.79
C LEU A 120 -1.41 -0.76 -4.46
N SER A 121 -2.03 -1.35 -5.48
CA SER A 121 -3.04 -2.39 -5.29
C SER A 121 -2.45 -3.68 -4.72
N SER A 122 -1.28 -4.13 -5.21
CA SER A 122 -0.65 -5.36 -4.72
C SER A 122 -0.30 -5.27 -3.24
N GLN A 123 0.25 -4.13 -2.80
CA GLN A 123 0.63 -3.91 -1.41
C GLN A 123 -0.59 -3.62 -0.52
N ALA A 124 -1.59 -2.86 -1.01
CA ALA A 124 -2.83 -2.60 -0.27
C ALA A 124 -3.62 -3.88 0.03
N ASN A 125 -3.62 -4.85 -0.90
CA ASN A 125 -4.26 -6.14 -0.69
C ASN A 125 -3.66 -6.86 0.52
N LEU A 126 -2.32 -6.99 0.58
CA LEU A 126 -1.63 -7.61 1.70
C LEU A 126 -1.79 -6.83 3.00
N ALA A 127 -1.79 -5.49 2.92
CA ALA A 127 -2.02 -4.63 4.08
C ALA A 127 -3.41 -4.84 4.69
N GLY A 128 -4.45 -5.01 3.86
CA GLY A 128 -5.81 -5.32 4.31
C GLY A 128 -5.91 -6.67 5.04
N TYR A 129 -5.20 -7.68 4.56
CA TYR A 129 -5.07 -8.97 5.27
C TYR A 129 -4.40 -8.79 6.64
N VAL A 130 -3.24 -8.14 6.67
CA VAL A 130 -2.47 -7.91 7.90
C VAL A 130 -3.26 -7.09 8.91
N ALA A 131 -3.99 -6.07 8.47
CA ALA A 131 -4.80 -5.23 9.37
C ALA A 131 -5.81 -6.05 10.18
N VAL A 132 -6.44 -7.04 9.57
CA VAL A 132 -7.36 -7.94 10.30
C VAL A 132 -6.62 -8.86 11.27
N ILE A 133 -5.49 -9.44 10.86
CA ILE A 133 -4.71 -10.35 11.71
C ILE A 133 -4.18 -9.61 12.94
N GLU A 134 -3.58 -8.43 12.76
CA GLU A 134 -3.08 -7.61 13.87
C GLU A 134 -4.22 -7.17 14.80
N SER A 135 -5.36 -6.74 14.24
CA SER A 135 -6.53 -6.38 15.05
C SER A 135 -7.09 -7.56 15.84
N SER A 136 -7.15 -8.75 15.22
CA SER A 136 -7.65 -9.95 15.87
C SER A 136 -6.75 -10.43 17.00
N SER A 137 -5.43 -10.26 16.87
CA SER A 137 -4.46 -10.63 17.92
C SER A 137 -4.55 -9.73 19.16
N LEU A 138 -5.02 -8.50 19.00
CA LEU A 138 -5.17 -7.51 20.08
C LEU A 138 -6.56 -7.54 20.73
N LEU A 139 -7.54 -8.21 20.08
CA LEU A 139 -8.89 -8.35 20.59
C LEU A 139 -8.93 -9.40 21.71
N SER A 140 -9.66 -9.11 22.79
CA SER A 140 -9.82 -10.06 23.91
C SER A 140 -10.84 -11.16 23.71
N SER A 141 -11.52 -11.20 22.54
CA SER A 141 -12.54 -12.19 22.16
C SER A 141 -12.22 -12.92 20.88
N ALA A 142 -12.78 -14.11 20.69
CA ALA A 142 -12.61 -14.90 19.48
C ALA A 142 -13.33 -14.25 18.29
N MET A 143 -12.75 -14.38 17.10
CA MET A 143 -13.37 -13.89 15.86
C MET A 143 -14.61 -14.68 15.46
N PRO A 144 -14.60 -16.05 15.42
CA PRO A 144 -15.75 -16.84 15.01
C PRO A 144 -16.76 -17.04 16.13
N MET A 145 -17.98 -17.41 15.75
CA MET A 145 -18.91 -18.05 16.68
C MET A 145 -18.37 -19.44 17.06
N MET A 146 -18.39 -19.74 18.33
CA MET A 146 -17.95 -21.04 18.84
C MET A 146 -18.99 -21.60 19.83
N MET A 147 -19.25 -22.92 19.75
CA MET A 147 -20.07 -23.63 20.70
C MET A 147 -19.16 -24.42 21.68
N THR A 148 -19.33 -24.17 22.95
CA THR A 148 -18.58 -24.85 24.01
C THR A 148 -19.53 -25.45 25.02
N ALA A 149 -19.03 -26.36 25.89
CA ALA A 149 -19.81 -26.90 27.00
C ALA A 149 -20.27 -25.80 27.97
N ALA A 150 -19.55 -24.65 28.01
CA ALA A 150 -19.91 -23.49 28.84
C ALA A 150 -20.88 -22.52 28.16
N GLY A 151 -21.31 -22.80 26.93
CA GLY A 151 -22.23 -21.98 26.18
C GLY A 151 -21.71 -21.52 24.81
N THR A 152 -22.50 -20.69 24.12
CA THR A 152 -22.18 -20.16 22.79
C THR A 152 -21.45 -18.84 22.89
N LEU A 153 -20.26 -18.78 22.33
CA LEU A 153 -19.49 -17.55 22.15
C LEU A 153 -19.98 -16.85 20.87
N LYS A 154 -20.32 -15.56 21.01
CA LYS A 154 -20.77 -14.76 19.87
C LYS A 154 -19.59 -14.37 18.97
N PRO A 155 -19.79 -14.28 17.64
CA PRO A 155 -18.72 -13.84 16.74
C PRO A 155 -18.43 -12.35 16.93
N ALA A 156 -17.17 -11.97 16.74
CA ALA A 156 -16.75 -10.58 16.72
C ALA A 156 -17.48 -9.79 15.62
N ARG A 157 -17.73 -8.50 15.86
CA ARG A 157 -18.27 -7.55 14.91
C ARG A 157 -17.12 -6.69 14.37
N VAL A 158 -16.90 -6.75 13.07
CA VAL A 158 -15.88 -5.96 12.39
C VAL A 158 -16.56 -4.92 11.49
N PHE A 159 -16.14 -3.68 11.63
CA PHE A 159 -16.57 -2.59 10.76
C PHE A 159 -15.39 -2.09 9.94
N VAL A 160 -15.54 -2.08 8.61
CA VAL A 160 -14.52 -1.59 7.68
C VAL A 160 -14.99 -0.29 7.04
N ILE A 161 -14.23 0.78 7.19
CA ILE A 161 -14.49 2.09 6.61
C ILE A 161 -13.53 2.34 5.47
N GLY A 162 -14.08 2.45 4.26
CA GLY A 162 -13.35 2.46 3.00
C GLY A 162 -13.31 1.07 2.36
N VAL A 163 -13.88 0.95 1.15
CA VAL A 163 -14.01 -0.31 0.41
C VAL A 163 -13.19 -0.23 -0.89
N GLY A 164 -11.92 0.18 -0.76
CA GLY A 164 -10.91 0.01 -1.80
C GLY A 164 -10.28 -1.38 -1.73
N VAL A 165 -9.15 -1.60 -2.41
CA VAL A 165 -8.45 -2.90 -2.45
C VAL A 165 -8.15 -3.41 -1.04
N ALA A 166 -7.61 -2.56 -0.17
CA ALA A 166 -7.32 -2.92 1.22
C ALA A 166 -8.59 -3.26 2.02
N GLY A 167 -9.64 -2.46 1.87
CA GLY A 167 -10.92 -2.67 2.57
C GLY A 167 -11.60 -3.96 2.14
N LEU A 168 -11.67 -4.24 0.83
CA LEU A 168 -12.23 -5.50 0.31
C LEU A 168 -11.47 -6.72 0.85
N GLN A 169 -10.14 -6.65 0.88
CA GLN A 169 -9.35 -7.75 1.45
C GLN A 169 -9.53 -7.88 2.96
N ALA A 170 -9.64 -6.76 3.69
CA ALA A 170 -9.95 -6.79 5.12
C ALA A 170 -11.31 -7.45 5.37
N ILE A 171 -12.36 -7.08 4.61
CA ILE A 171 -13.68 -7.71 4.66
C ILE A 171 -13.57 -9.22 4.42
N ALA A 172 -12.91 -9.63 3.32
CA ALA A 172 -12.74 -11.05 2.98
C ALA A 172 -12.01 -11.82 4.08
N THR A 173 -10.95 -11.25 4.64
CA THR A 173 -10.17 -11.88 5.71
C THR A 173 -10.99 -12.01 7.00
N ALA A 174 -11.66 -10.95 7.44
CA ALA A 174 -12.50 -10.98 8.64
C ALA A 174 -13.67 -11.98 8.51
N LYS A 175 -14.25 -12.09 7.31
CA LYS A 175 -15.27 -13.11 7.00
C LYS A 175 -14.73 -14.53 7.09
N ARG A 176 -13.54 -14.79 6.55
CA ARG A 176 -12.87 -16.10 6.66
C ARG A 176 -12.55 -16.48 8.10
N LEU A 177 -12.23 -15.50 8.95
CA LEU A 177 -12.06 -15.71 10.39
C LEU A 177 -13.39 -15.87 11.15
N GLY A 178 -14.53 -15.83 10.48
CA GLY A 178 -15.85 -16.08 11.06
C GLY A 178 -16.51 -14.87 11.72
N ALA A 179 -16.01 -13.67 11.53
CA ALA A 179 -16.61 -12.44 12.05
C ALA A 179 -17.91 -12.06 11.34
N ARG A 180 -18.74 -11.27 12.03
CA ARG A 180 -19.82 -10.50 11.41
C ARG A 180 -19.26 -9.19 10.90
N VAL A 181 -19.26 -9.00 9.58
CA VAL A 181 -18.64 -7.84 8.94
C VAL A 181 -19.69 -6.89 8.39
N GLU A 182 -19.56 -5.62 8.77
CA GLU A 182 -20.24 -4.49 8.16
C GLU A 182 -19.18 -3.61 7.47
N ALA A 183 -19.54 -2.95 6.38
CA ALA A 183 -18.60 -2.08 5.66
C ALA A 183 -19.33 -0.82 5.15
N PHE A 184 -18.59 0.27 5.04
CA PHE A 184 -19.05 1.54 4.51
C PHE A 184 -18.05 2.12 3.51
N ASP A 185 -18.58 2.69 2.44
CA ASP A 185 -17.85 3.56 1.51
C ASP A 185 -18.79 4.67 1.04
N THR A 186 -18.23 5.79 0.62
CA THR A 186 -19.03 6.90 0.04
C THR A 186 -19.47 6.62 -1.39
N ARG A 187 -18.93 5.59 -2.03
CA ARG A 187 -19.24 5.14 -3.38
C ARG A 187 -20.22 3.98 -3.33
N ASP A 188 -21.45 4.19 -3.76
CA ASP A 188 -22.48 3.14 -3.77
C ASP A 188 -22.14 1.96 -4.71
N VAL A 189 -21.32 2.21 -5.75
CA VAL A 189 -20.91 1.18 -6.72
C VAL A 189 -20.18 -0.01 -6.10
N VAL A 190 -19.63 0.13 -4.89
CA VAL A 190 -18.94 -0.97 -4.20
C VAL A 190 -19.85 -1.86 -3.36
N GLU A 191 -21.14 -1.55 -3.24
CA GLU A 191 -22.09 -2.32 -2.43
C GLU A 191 -22.15 -3.79 -2.85
N GLU A 192 -22.26 -4.06 -4.16
CA GLU A 192 -22.29 -5.44 -4.69
C GLU A 192 -21.04 -6.22 -4.33
N GLN A 193 -19.88 -5.56 -4.36
CA GLN A 193 -18.60 -6.18 -3.99
C GLN A 193 -18.57 -6.59 -2.51
N VAL A 194 -19.08 -5.73 -1.62
CA VAL A 194 -19.22 -6.02 -0.19
C VAL A 194 -20.15 -7.20 0.05
N GLN A 195 -21.32 -7.19 -0.61
CA GLN A 195 -22.33 -8.24 -0.49
C GLN A 195 -21.82 -9.59 -1.04
N SER A 196 -21.07 -9.58 -2.13
CA SER A 196 -20.46 -10.79 -2.72
C SER A 196 -19.47 -11.47 -1.78
N LEU A 197 -18.83 -10.70 -0.88
CA LEU A 197 -17.97 -11.23 0.18
C LEU A 197 -18.76 -11.70 1.42
N GLY A 198 -20.09 -11.62 1.40
CA GLY A 198 -20.96 -12.02 2.50
C GLY A 198 -20.97 -11.04 3.68
N ALA A 199 -20.58 -9.79 3.45
CA ALA A 199 -20.64 -8.69 4.41
C ALA A 199 -21.86 -7.81 4.17
N LYS A 200 -22.22 -7.01 5.17
CA LYS A 200 -23.34 -6.07 5.07
C LYS A 200 -22.82 -4.68 4.72
N PHE A 201 -23.31 -4.09 3.64
CA PHE A 201 -23.03 -2.69 3.33
C PHE A 201 -23.92 -1.78 4.21
N VAL A 202 -23.30 -0.78 4.84
CA VAL A 202 -23.98 0.23 5.65
C VAL A 202 -24.33 1.39 4.73
N LYS A 203 -25.59 1.50 4.36
CA LYS A 203 -26.08 2.62 3.54
C LYS A 203 -26.23 3.87 4.40
N ILE A 204 -25.56 4.92 3.99
CA ILE A 204 -25.73 6.28 4.51
C ILE A 204 -26.11 7.14 3.32
N ASP A 205 -27.36 7.57 3.28
CA ASP A 205 -27.80 8.49 2.23
C ASP A 205 -27.11 9.86 2.40
N LEU A 206 -26.04 10.05 1.64
CA LEU A 206 -25.25 11.29 1.60
C LEU A 206 -25.68 12.20 0.44
N GLY A 207 -26.73 11.85 -0.33
CA GLY A 207 -27.09 12.51 -1.58
C GLY A 207 -26.12 12.14 -2.70
N GLU A 208 -25.92 13.07 -3.64
CA GLU A 208 -25.00 12.82 -4.76
C GLU A 208 -23.53 12.73 -4.29
N THR A 209 -22.96 11.56 -4.44
CA THR A 209 -21.53 11.27 -4.22
C THR A 209 -20.94 10.72 -5.51
N GLY A 210 -19.62 10.50 -5.55
CA GLY A 210 -18.99 9.96 -6.77
C GLY A 210 -17.54 9.57 -6.55
N GLU A 211 -16.90 9.20 -7.64
CA GLU A 211 -15.48 8.86 -7.65
C GLU A 211 -14.69 9.73 -8.64
N THR A 212 -13.39 9.81 -8.41
CA THR A 212 -12.42 10.41 -9.32
C THR A 212 -12.07 9.43 -10.45
N SER A 213 -11.46 9.90 -11.53
CA SER A 213 -10.97 9.05 -12.63
C SER A 213 -9.96 7.96 -12.16
N GLN A 214 -9.38 8.12 -10.98
CA GLN A 214 -8.45 7.15 -10.36
C GLN A 214 -9.16 6.19 -9.37
N GLY A 215 -10.51 6.22 -9.29
CA GLY A 215 -11.29 5.33 -8.41
C GLY A 215 -11.27 5.70 -6.93
N TYR A 216 -10.86 6.93 -6.57
CA TYR A 216 -10.99 7.45 -5.21
C TYR A 216 -12.32 8.19 -5.04
N ALA A 217 -12.86 8.18 -3.81
CA ALA A 217 -14.06 8.95 -3.49
C ALA A 217 -13.84 10.46 -3.69
N LYS A 218 -14.87 11.18 -4.19
CA LYS A 218 -14.87 12.65 -4.21
C LYS A 218 -15.00 13.22 -2.82
N GLU A 219 -14.57 14.47 -2.64
CA GLU A 219 -14.71 15.21 -1.39
C GLU A 219 -16.19 15.44 -1.07
N LEU A 220 -16.56 15.26 0.20
CA LEU A 220 -17.90 15.49 0.72
C LEU A 220 -18.03 16.92 1.25
N THR A 221 -19.27 17.46 1.25
CA THR A 221 -19.58 18.72 1.92
C THR A 221 -19.55 18.54 3.44
N ASP A 222 -19.46 19.66 4.19
CA ASP A 222 -19.44 19.63 5.67
C ASP A 222 -20.73 18.98 6.24
N GLU A 223 -21.89 19.19 5.61
CA GLU A 223 -23.14 18.57 6.02
C GLU A 223 -23.14 17.06 5.77
N GLN A 224 -22.63 16.62 4.62
CA GLN A 224 -22.46 15.20 4.30
C GLN A 224 -21.48 14.53 5.27
N LEU A 225 -20.38 15.19 5.60
CA LEU A 225 -19.39 14.73 6.57
C LEU A 225 -19.99 14.58 7.97
N ALA A 226 -20.81 15.56 8.43
CA ALA A 226 -21.46 15.50 9.73
C ALA A 226 -22.45 14.33 9.82
N LYS A 227 -23.29 14.14 8.79
CA LYS A 227 -24.25 13.02 8.68
C LYS A 227 -23.52 11.67 8.63
N GLN A 228 -22.48 11.57 7.83
CA GLN A 228 -21.64 10.38 7.75
C GLN A 228 -21.08 10.03 9.12
N LYS A 229 -20.46 10.99 9.80
CA LYS A 229 -19.84 10.82 11.12
C LYS A 229 -20.84 10.32 12.16
N GLU A 230 -22.05 10.90 12.23
CA GLU A 230 -23.09 10.48 13.18
C GLU A 230 -23.46 9.02 12.98
N LEU A 231 -23.75 8.61 11.74
CA LEU A 231 -24.19 7.25 11.43
C LEU A 231 -23.08 6.22 11.55
N GLN A 232 -21.85 6.56 11.16
CA GLN A 232 -20.69 5.72 11.38
C GLN A 232 -20.38 5.52 12.87
N SER A 233 -20.51 6.57 13.70
CA SER A 233 -20.33 6.47 15.16
C SER A 233 -21.24 5.39 15.74
N LYS A 234 -22.52 5.32 15.34
CA LYS A 234 -23.47 4.29 15.79
C LYS A 234 -23.04 2.86 15.40
N VAL A 235 -22.31 2.69 14.29
CA VAL A 235 -21.76 1.38 13.90
C VAL A 235 -20.50 1.07 14.70
N CYS A 236 -19.62 2.05 14.88
CA CYS A 236 -18.42 1.92 15.70
C CYS A 236 -18.77 1.49 17.15
N GLU A 237 -19.78 2.11 17.78
CA GLU A 237 -20.21 1.81 19.17
C GLU A 237 -20.51 0.32 19.40
N ARG A 238 -21.05 -0.37 18.38
CA ARG A 238 -21.41 -1.82 18.50
C ARG A 238 -20.33 -2.74 17.94
N SER A 239 -19.26 -2.21 17.39
CA SER A 239 -18.17 -3.00 16.78
C SER A 239 -17.11 -3.38 17.80
N ASP A 240 -16.51 -4.54 17.61
CA ASP A 240 -15.40 -5.02 18.42
C ASP A 240 -14.06 -4.67 17.75
N ILE A 241 -14.04 -4.60 16.40
CA ILE A 241 -12.93 -4.12 15.60
C ILE A 241 -13.44 -3.09 14.57
N VAL A 242 -12.74 -1.97 14.44
CA VAL A 242 -12.92 -1.01 13.34
C VAL A 242 -11.62 -0.89 12.57
N ILE A 243 -11.68 -0.98 11.24
CA ILE A 243 -10.53 -0.81 10.35
C ILE A 243 -10.84 0.35 9.40
N THR A 244 -9.98 1.38 9.39
CA THR A 244 -10.11 2.53 8.50
C THR A 244 -9.06 2.46 7.40
N THR A 245 -9.50 2.66 6.14
CA THR A 245 -8.64 2.53 4.96
C THR A 245 -8.71 3.75 4.02
N ALA A 246 -9.34 4.84 4.46
CA ALA A 246 -9.56 6.00 3.59
C ALA A 246 -8.26 6.80 3.40
N GLN A 247 -7.72 6.73 2.20
CA GLN A 247 -6.55 7.48 1.77
C GLN A 247 -6.87 8.32 0.54
N LEU A 248 -6.21 9.48 0.45
CA LEU A 248 -6.25 10.37 -0.71
C LEU A 248 -4.86 10.42 -1.33
N PHE A 249 -4.76 10.13 -2.63
CA PHE A 249 -3.44 10.11 -3.29
C PHE A 249 -2.82 11.50 -3.32
N GLY A 250 -1.66 11.65 -2.68
CA GLY A 250 -0.91 12.90 -2.58
C GLY A 250 -1.51 13.95 -1.63
N ARG A 251 -2.42 13.57 -0.75
CA ARG A 251 -3.03 14.44 0.26
C ARG A 251 -3.09 13.76 1.61
N PRO A 252 -3.15 14.54 2.72
CA PRO A 252 -3.40 13.99 4.04
C PRO A 252 -4.71 13.19 4.09
N ALA A 253 -4.71 12.11 4.86
CA ALA A 253 -5.90 11.29 5.07
C ALA A 253 -6.99 12.07 5.81
N PRO A 254 -8.27 11.88 5.46
CA PRO A 254 -9.37 12.54 6.16
C PRO A 254 -9.55 11.98 7.56
N ARG A 255 -9.82 12.86 8.54
CA ARG A 255 -10.16 12.44 9.91
C ARG A 255 -11.61 11.94 9.95
N ILE A 256 -11.78 10.64 10.21
CA ILE A 256 -13.09 9.97 10.17
C ILE A 256 -13.60 9.66 11.57
N ILE A 257 -12.74 9.15 12.45
CA ILE A 257 -13.09 8.75 13.81
C ILE A 257 -12.44 9.70 14.80
N ASP A 258 -13.26 10.35 15.62
CA ASP A 258 -12.82 11.23 16.69
C ASP A 258 -12.89 10.56 18.08
N ASN A 259 -12.33 11.23 19.07
CA ASN A 259 -12.35 10.78 20.47
C ASN A 259 -13.78 10.62 21.02
N SER A 260 -14.75 11.40 20.52
CA SER A 260 -16.14 11.28 20.98
C SER A 260 -16.78 9.98 20.54
N THR A 261 -16.40 9.47 19.36
CA THR A 261 -16.81 8.15 18.85
C THR A 261 -16.09 7.04 19.59
N ILE A 262 -14.76 7.17 19.81
CA ILE A 262 -13.95 6.16 20.50
C ILE A 262 -14.47 5.91 21.92
N LYS A 263 -14.80 6.98 22.66
CA LYS A 263 -15.33 6.89 24.03
C LYS A 263 -16.67 6.15 24.14
N LYS A 264 -17.42 6.03 23.06
CA LYS A 264 -18.68 5.29 23.02
C LYS A 264 -18.50 3.81 22.66
N MET A 265 -17.32 3.42 22.16
CA MET A 265 -17.02 2.04 21.83
C MET A 265 -16.86 1.20 23.10
N LYS A 266 -17.04 -0.13 22.95
CA LYS A 266 -16.83 -1.06 24.06
C LYS A 266 -15.36 -1.07 24.49
N ARG A 267 -15.12 -1.09 25.79
CA ARG A 267 -13.77 -1.34 26.33
C ARG A 267 -13.24 -2.68 25.81
N GLY A 268 -11.97 -2.73 25.43
CA GLY A 268 -11.34 -3.87 24.79
C GLY A 268 -11.52 -3.96 23.27
N SER A 269 -12.28 -3.02 22.66
CA SER A 269 -12.35 -2.88 21.19
C SER A 269 -11.01 -2.40 20.62
N VAL A 270 -10.83 -2.67 19.32
CA VAL A 270 -9.62 -2.30 18.56
C VAL A 270 -10.02 -1.43 17.38
N VAL A 271 -9.33 -0.30 17.20
CA VAL A 271 -9.44 0.57 16.01
C VAL A 271 -8.10 0.56 15.31
N LEU A 272 -7.99 -0.02 14.12
CA LEU A 272 -6.77 -0.01 13.33
C LEU A 272 -6.85 1.02 12.21
N ASP A 273 -5.91 1.95 12.22
CA ASP A 273 -5.79 3.04 11.27
C ASP A 273 -4.75 2.70 10.20
N MET A 274 -5.22 2.30 9.00
CA MET A 274 -4.33 2.00 7.87
C MET A 274 -3.79 3.26 7.18
N ALA A 275 -4.31 4.44 7.53
CA ALA A 275 -3.88 5.70 6.94
C ALA A 275 -2.93 6.49 7.86
N VAL A 276 -2.43 5.89 8.94
CA VAL A 276 -1.62 6.57 9.96
C VAL A 276 -0.40 7.30 9.39
N GLU A 277 0.26 6.73 8.38
CA GLU A 277 1.44 7.34 7.72
C GLU A 277 1.10 8.62 6.93
N SER A 278 -0.15 8.79 6.51
CA SER A 278 -0.63 9.97 5.77
C SER A 278 -1.48 10.92 6.63
N GLY A 279 -1.26 10.94 7.93
CA GLY A 279 -1.96 11.82 8.89
C GLY A 279 -3.09 11.14 9.67
N GLY A 280 -3.52 9.96 9.24
CA GLY A 280 -4.45 9.09 9.95
C GLY A 280 -5.94 9.45 9.83
N ASN A 281 -6.77 8.42 9.80
CA ASN A 281 -8.23 8.54 9.84
C ASN A 281 -8.79 8.64 11.28
N VAL A 282 -7.98 8.29 12.29
CA VAL A 282 -8.41 8.16 13.68
C VAL A 282 -7.71 9.21 14.54
N GLU A 283 -8.48 9.94 15.33
CA GLU A 283 -7.91 10.92 16.27
C GLU A 283 -7.07 10.22 17.34
N GLY A 284 -5.85 10.72 17.55
CA GLY A 284 -4.89 10.14 18.49
C GLY A 284 -4.11 8.94 17.96
N SER A 285 -4.35 8.50 16.73
CA SER A 285 -3.52 7.48 16.06
C SER A 285 -2.09 8.00 15.89
N LYS A 286 -1.10 7.13 16.17
CA LYS A 286 0.33 7.42 16.04
C LYS A 286 1.03 6.28 15.31
N VAL A 287 1.99 6.65 14.48
CA VAL A 287 2.78 5.70 13.68
C VAL A 287 3.56 4.75 14.60
N ASP A 288 3.39 3.45 14.36
CA ASP A 288 4.03 2.34 15.08
C ASP A 288 3.77 2.30 16.60
N GLU A 289 2.65 2.90 17.03
CA GLU A 289 2.21 2.86 18.42
C GLU A 289 0.81 2.24 18.57
N ILE A 290 0.56 1.69 19.74
CA ILE A 290 -0.77 1.34 20.22
C ILE A 290 -1.13 2.35 21.32
N VAL A 291 -2.10 3.22 21.06
CA VAL A 291 -2.60 4.20 22.00
C VAL A 291 -3.90 3.70 22.61
N GLU A 292 -4.06 3.77 23.92
CA GLU A 292 -5.30 3.37 24.58
C GLU A 292 -6.09 4.58 25.05
N VAL A 293 -7.36 4.66 24.64
CA VAL A 293 -8.32 5.71 25.05
C VAL A 293 -9.56 5.04 25.61
N ASP A 294 -9.87 5.26 26.89
CA ASP A 294 -11.01 4.68 27.59
C ASP A 294 -11.14 3.13 27.48
N GLY A 295 -9.99 2.45 27.35
CA GLY A 295 -9.92 1.01 27.20
C GLY A 295 -10.12 0.53 25.76
N VAL A 296 -10.16 1.41 24.77
CA VAL A 296 -10.14 1.11 23.33
C VAL A 296 -8.72 1.26 22.81
N LYS A 297 -8.20 0.26 22.11
CA LYS A 297 -6.87 0.31 21.51
C LYS A 297 -6.92 0.94 20.13
N ILE A 298 -6.19 2.03 19.93
CA ILE A 298 -5.97 2.67 18.63
C ILE A 298 -4.62 2.20 18.12
N VAL A 299 -4.60 1.55 16.98
CA VAL A 299 -3.43 0.87 16.42
C VAL A 299 -3.01 1.57 15.14
N GLY A 300 -1.82 2.16 15.14
CA GLY A 300 -1.19 2.75 13.97
C GLY A 300 0.05 1.96 13.59
N ILE A 301 -0.02 1.16 12.52
CA ILE A 301 1.12 0.37 12.04
C ILE A 301 1.53 0.88 10.68
N SER A 302 2.80 1.33 10.59
CA SER A 302 3.40 1.68 9.30
C SER A 302 3.67 0.44 8.45
N ASN A 303 3.63 0.62 7.14
CA ASN A 303 4.05 -0.39 6.18
C ASN A 303 3.50 -1.80 6.47
N LEU A 304 2.18 -1.91 6.71
CA LEU A 304 1.49 -3.16 7.08
C LEU A 304 1.86 -4.35 6.19
N ALA A 305 1.98 -4.16 4.87
CA ALA A 305 2.34 -5.22 3.95
C ALA A 305 3.69 -5.89 4.27
N SER A 306 4.62 -5.16 4.91
CA SER A 306 5.93 -5.69 5.30
C SER A 306 5.87 -6.75 6.40
N LYS A 307 4.77 -6.88 7.12
CA LYS A 307 4.56 -7.96 8.09
C LYS A 307 4.46 -9.34 7.41
N VAL A 308 4.14 -9.37 6.13
CA VAL A 308 4.16 -10.56 5.27
C VAL A 308 5.20 -10.38 4.16
N ALA A 309 6.43 -10.04 4.56
CA ALA A 309 7.51 -9.58 3.68
C ALA A 309 7.77 -10.52 2.48
N GLY A 310 7.66 -11.84 2.63
CA GLY A 310 7.83 -12.80 1.55
C GLY A 310 6.85 -12.55 0.41
N HIS A 311 5.55 -12.55 0.70
CA HIS A 311 4.52 -12.30 -0.32
C HIS A 311 4.53 -10.85 -0.82
N ALA A 312 4.83 -9.89 0.07
CA ALA A 312 4.93 -8.48 -0.32
C ALA A 312 6.08 -8.24 -1.30
N SER A 313 7.23 -8.88 -1.08
CA SER A 313 8.39 -8.82 -1.97
C SER A 313 8.12 -9.53 -3.30
N TYR A 314 7.51 -10.72 -3.27
CA TYR A 314 7.12 -11.44 -4.47
C TYR A 314 6.21 -10.58 -5.36
N ALA A 315 5.12 -10.03 -4.79
CA ALA A 315 4.18 -9.19 -5.54
C ALA A 315 4.84 -7.91 -6.06
N LEU A 316 5.63 -7.22 -5.21
CA LEU A 316 6.34 -6.01 -5.58
C LEU A 316 7.34 -6.27 -6.71
N SER A 317 8.15 -7.32 -6.58
CA SER A 317 9.13 -7.72 -7.59
C SER A 317 8.45 -8.06 -8.92
N ASN A 318 7.29 -8.72 -8.92
CA ASN A 318 6.51 -8.96 -10.14
C ASN A 318 6.01 -7.65 -10.77
N ASN A 319 5.54 -6.69 -9.97
CA ASN A 319 5.11 -5.40 -10.51
C ASN A 319 6.25 -4.67 -11.24
N PHE A 320 7.43 -4.60 -10.62
CA PHE A 320 8.63 -4.00 -11.22
C PHE A 320 9.08 -4.75 -12.47
N ASN A 321 9.14 -6.09 -12.39
CA ASN A 321 9.53 -6.94 -13.50
C ASN A 321 8.58 -6.78 -14.71
N ASN A 322 7.27 -6.72 -14.48
CA ASN A 322 6.30 -6.52 -15.54
C ASN A 322 6.47 -5.16 -16.23
N TRP A 323 6.78 -4.09 -15.47
CA TRP A 323 7.06 -2.79 -16.05
C TRP A 323 8.36 -2.81 -16.87
N LEU A 324 9.44 -3.38 -16.30
CA LEU A 324 10.72 -3.50 -16.99
C LEU A 324 10.58 -4.28 -18.30
N LEU A 325 9.97 -5.45 -18.28
CA LEU A 325 9.84 -6.31 -19.47
C LEU A 325 8.91 -5.73 -20.54
N GLU A 326 7.96 -4.87 -20.18
CA GLU A 326 7.10 -4.19 -21.14
C GLU A 326 7.86 -3.16 -21.99
N PHE A 327 8.86 -2.48 -21.38
CA PHE A 327 9.57 -1.37 -21.98
C PHE A 327 11.06 -1.63 -22.25
N TYR A 328 11.56 -2.81 -21.92
CA TYR A 328 12.94 -3.22 -22.20
C TYR A 328 13.08 -3.65 -23.65
N ASP A 329 13.95 -2.99 -24.38
CA ASP A 329 14.33 -3.34 -25.73
C ASP A 329 15.55 -4.25 -25.73
N GLU A 330 15.39 -5.48 -26.23
CA GLU A 330 16.43 -6.53 -26.23
C GLU A 330 17.57 -6.20 -27.22
N GLU A 331 17.32 -5.42 -28.27
CA GLU A 331 18.34 -5.07 -29.28
C GLU A 331 19.24 -3.97 -28.76
N SER A 332 18.65 -2.88 -28.26
CA SER A 332 19.39 -1.76 -27.68
C SER A 332 19.87 -2.03 -26.25
N LYS A 333 19.37 -3.08 -25.60
CA LYS A 333 19.61 -3.41 -24.17
C LYS A 333 19.29 -2.27 -23.22
N ASN A 334 18.23 -1.50 -23.52
CA ASN A 334 17.85 -0.32 -22.76
C ASN A 334 16.33 -0.23 -22.59
N ILE A 335 15.86 0.70 -21.77
CA ILE A 335 14.44 1.03 -21.65
C ILE A 335 14.06 2.01 -22.77
N GLY A 336 12.99 1.69 -23.51
CA GLY A 336 12.36 2.60 -24.46
C GLY A 336 11.44 3.58 -23.72
N PHE A 337 11.76 4.88 -23.80
CA PHE A 337 10.95 5.95 -23.20
C PHE A 337 10.12 6.66 -24.28
N ASP A 338 9.04 6.01 -24.73
CA ASP A 338 8.07 6.62 -25.63
C ASP A 338 6.98 7.33 -24.81
N PHE A 339 6.97 8.66 -24.80
CA PHE A 339 6.00 9.47 -24.06
C PHE A 339 4.60 9.52 -24.68
N GLU A 340 4.39 8.95 -25.89
CA GLU A 340 3.06 8.69 -26.43
C GLU A 340 2.37 7.52 -25.70
N ASP A 341 3.15 6.65 -25.04
CA ASP A 341 2.60 5.59 -24.20
C ASP A 341 2.11 6.14 -22.86
N GLU A 342 0.85 5.84 -22.51
CA GLU A 342 0.21 6.32 -21.28
C GLU A 342 0.92 5.85 -20.00
N ILE A 343 1.52 4.63 -19.99
CA ILE A 343 2.23 4.12 -18.83
C ILE A 343 3.53 4.88 -18.62
N ILE A 344 4.28 5.13 -19.70
CA ILE A 344 5.52 5.91 -19.66
C ILE A 344 5.22 7.36 -19.24
N SER A 345 4.30 8.03 -19.94
CA SER A 345 3.97 9.44 -19.67
C SER A 345 3.44 9.68 -18.26
N SER A 346 2.78 8.68 -17.66
CA SER A 346 2.28 8.76 -16.27
C SER A 346 3.35 8.43 -15.24
N SER A 347 4.14 7.36 -15.43
CA SER A 347 5.06 6.84 -14.41
C SER A 347 6.47 7.45 -14.45
N VAL A 348 6.89 8.04 -15.57
CA VAL A 348 8.19 8.72 -15.68
C VAL A 348 8.07 10.16 -15.19
N LEU A 349 8.55 10.41 -13.98
CA LEU A 349 8.44 11.73 -13.34
C LEU A 349 9.60 12.68 -13.67
N VAL A 350 10.81 12.12 -13.88
CA VAL A 350 12.00 12.89 -14.26
C VAL A 350 12.62 12.27 -15.51
N PHE A 351 12.89 13.10 -16.51
CA PHE A 351 13.56 12.69 -17.74
C PHE A 351 14.36 13.87 -18.32
N ASP A 352 15.61 13.61 -18.72
CA ASP A 352 16.55 14.59 -19.28
C ASP A 352 16.73 15.86 -18.42
N GLY A 353 16.73 15.71 -17.10
CA GLY A 353 16.89 16.82 -16.17
C GLY A 353 15.64 17.68 -15.97
N GLU A 354 14.48 17.24 -16.44
CA GLU A 354 13.21 17.94 -16.29
C GLU A 354 12.17 17.09 -15.57
N VAL A 355 11.34 17.73 -14.77
CA VAL A 355 10.12 17.11 -14.22
C VAL A 355 9.07 17.04 -15.34
N LYS A 356 8.58 15.84 -15.63
CA LYS A 356 7.58 15.62 -16.70
C LYS A 356 6.13 15.71 -16.21
N ASN A 357 5.88 15.41 -14.93
CA ASN A 357 4.51 15.43 -14.40
C ASN A 357 4.13 16.83 -13.88
N GLU A 358 3.00 17.37 -14.38
CA GLU A 358 2.51 18.72 -14.05
C GLU A 358 2.25 18.94 -12.53
N ARG A 359 2.03 17.86 -11.76
CA ARG A 359 1.80 17.98 -10.30
C ARG A 359 3.04 18.39 -9.52
N PHE A 360 4.21 18.31 -10.12
CA PHE A 360 5.50 18.58 -9.48
C PHE A 360 6.33 19.66 -10.17
N LYS A 361 5.77 20.31 -11.21
CA LYS A 361 6.35 21.48 -11.89
C LYS A 361 6.21 22.77 -11.11
#